data_e84356d841972c21b4d49016b22cb805
#
_entry.id   e84356d841972c21b4d49016b22cb805
#
_cell.length_a   1.000
_cell.length_b   1.000
_cell.length_c   1.000
_cell.angle_alpha   90.00
_cell.angle_beta   90.00
_cell.angle_gamma   90.00
#
_symmetry.space_group_name_H-M   'P 1'
#
loop_
_entity.id
_entity.type
_entity.pdbx_description
1 polymer ?
#
loop_
_entity_poly.entity_id
_entity_poly.type
_entity_poly.pdbx_seq_one_letter_code
_entity_poly.pdbx_strand_id
1 'polypeptide(L)'
;MATEPKSSVLLPLHRCTAALPAGADVTGEIDWARRLDLMQQHSGEHLVSGLIHARFGYENVGFHLGADLVTIDFNGEVDEQALQELERAANEAVWADFAPHIWYPEPDELAHLPYRSKKALTGAVRLVQFGDIDLCACCGTHVAHTGEIGLIKLFSTTHFRGGSRIEMACGGRALAVLNALCAQNRDISVRLSAKPVQTAAAVARLASERTEAQQRAAALEDRLFALLAQDGQTLRFEPPMPPESVRRLADAMVRANGARCAVFAGQDGAWHYAMADPSGDLRGLVKRLNAALQGRGGGKPGFVQGSLAASRTDIEAFFTAESCSMPDPA
;
A
#
# COMPACT_ATOMS: atom_id res chain seq x y z
N MET A 1 -29.36 44.27 39.58
CA MET A 1 -28.02 44.28 39.01
C MET A 1 -28.01 43.23 37.89
N ALA A 2 -28.17 43.70 36.68
CA ALA A 2 -28.16 42.84 35.49
C ALA A 2 -26.70 42.57 35.10
N THR A 3 -26.31 41.32 35.09
CA THR A 3 -25.00 40.90 34.59
C THR A 3 -25.05 40.90 33.05
N GLU A 4 -24.30 41.83 32.46
CA GLU A 4 -24.07 41.84 31.00
C GLU A 4 -23.45 40.50 30.55
N PRO A 5 -23.89 39.94 29.39
CA PRO A 5 -23.27 38.76 28.84
C PRO A 5 -21.87 39.16 28.32
N LYS A 6 -20.84 38.53 28.83
CA LYS A 6 -19.48 38.62 28.28
C LYS A 6 -19.49 38.01 26.86
N SER A 7 -19.59 38.86 25.86
CA SER A 7 -19.26 38.43 24.47
C SER A 7 -17.77 38.17 24.45
N SER A 8 -17.38 36.90 24.39
CA SER A 8 -16.01 36.52 24.12
C SER A 8 -15.70 36.78 22.64
N VAL A 9 -15.27 37.99 22.33
CA VAL A 9 -14.71 38.30 21.02
C VAL A 9 -13.41 37.51 20.94
N LEU A 10 -13.36 36.48 20.11
CA LEU A 10 -12.14 35.78 19.77
C LEU A 10 -11.27 36.73 18.96
N LEU A 11 -10.32 37.38 19.61
CA LEU A 11 -9.32 38.19 18.94
C LEU A 11 -8.29 37.27 18.27
N PRO A 12 -7.95 37.51 16.99
CA PRO A 12 -6.90 36.78 16.33
C PRO A 12 -5.55 37.06 17.01
N LEU A 13 -4.83 36.00 17.40
CA LEU A 13 -3.51 36.12 18.00
C LEU A 13 -2.44 35.83 16.95
N HIS A 14 -1.51 36.75 16.76
CA HIS A 14 -0.35 36.59 15.89
C HIS A 14 0.89 36.30 16.75
N ARG A 15 1.57 35.21 16.48
CA ARG A 15 2.85 34.88 17.12
C ARG A 15 3.97 35.53 16.33
N CYS A 16 4.63 36.52 16.93
CA CYS A 16 5.75 37.22 16.32
C CYS A 16 7.09 36.68 16.80
N THR A 17 8.14 36.77 15.98
CA THR A 17 9.52 36.41 16.33
C THR A 17 10.19 37.46 17.22
N ALA A 18 9.67 38.68 17.27
CA ALA A 18 10.11 39.77 18.12
C ALA A 18 8.91 40.47 18.76
N ALA A 19 9.11 41.08 19.91
CA ALA A 19 8.09 41.87 20.58
C ALA A 19 7.80 43.15 19.75
N LEU A 20 6.54 43.45 19.54
CA LEU A 20 6.10 44.69 18.90
C LEU A 20 5.63 45.67 19.99
N PRO A 21 5.92 46.98 19.85
CA PRO A 21 5.40 48.00 20.75
C PRO A 21 3.86 48.05 20.71
N ALA A 22 3.21 48.24 21.83
CA ALA A 22 1.76 48.42 21.87
C ALA A 22 1.37 49.68 21.10
N GLY A 23 0.37 49.55 20.18
CA GLY A 23 -0.10 50.65 19.32
C GLY A 23 0.76 50.94 18.11
N ALA A 24 1.75 50.10 17.82
CA ALA A 24 2.52 50.22 16.57
C ALA A 24 1.67 49.83 15.34
N ASP A 25 1.80 50.64 14.28
CA ASP A 25 1.25 50.23 12.96
C ASP A 25 2.09 49.08 12.38
N VAL A 26 1.41 48.07 11.94
CA VAL A 26 2.04 46.89 11.34
C VAL A 26 1.46 46.60 9.96
N THR A 27 2.30 46.18 9.03
CA THR A 27 1.87 45.67 7.71
C THR A 27 2.02 44.15 7.70
N GLY A 28 0.92 43.46 7.44
CA GLY A 28 0.92 42.00 7.28
C GLY A 28 0.97 41.62 5.82
N GLU A 29 1.93 40.78 5.45
CA GLU A 29 2.01 40.17 4.12
C GLU A 29 1.63 38.69 4.23
N ILE A 30 0.65 38.29 3.44
CA ILE A 30 0.15 36.90 3.43
C ILE A 30 0.98 36.11 2.41
N ASP A 31 1.48 34.94 2.81
CA ASP A 31 1.94 33.91 1.86
C ASP A 31 0.74 33.47 1.01
N TRP A 32 0.59 34.14 -0.12
CA TRP A 32 -0.58 33.96 -0.99
C TRP A 32 -0.59 32.57 -1.63
N ALA A 33 0.56 32.02 -2.00
CA ALA A 33 0.64 30.68 -2.59
C ALA A 33 0.10 29.61 -1.63
N ARG A 34 0.55 29.67 -0.38
CA ARG A 34 0.05 28.78 0.68
C ARG A 34 -1.43 29.05 0.98
N ARG A 35 -1.86 30.29 1.02
CA ARG A 35 -3.25 30.67 1.30
C ARG A 35 -4.18 30.14 0.21
N LEU A 36 -3.85 30.36 -1.06
CA LEU A 36 -4.64 29.89 -2.20
C LEU A 36 -4.72 28.36 -2.22
N ASP A 37 -3.61 27.68 -2.02
CA ASP A 37 -3.58 26.23 -1.92
C ASP A 37 -4.57 25.70 -0.88
N LEU A 38 -4.55 26.23 0.34
CA LEU A 38 -5.48 25.83 1.40
C LEU A 38 -6.94 26.17 1.08
N MET A 39 -7.20 27.29 0.40
CA MET A 39 -8.55 27.69 -0.05
C MET A 39 -9.05 26.75 -1.15
N GLN A 40 -8.19 26.32 -2.08
CA GLN A 40 -8.53 25.33 -3.11
C GLN A 40 -8.96 24.01 -2.49
N GLN A 41 -8.15 23.48 -1.53
CA GLN A 41 -8.49 22.22 -0.84
C GLN A 41 -9.83 22.33 -0.10
N HIS A 42 -10.02 23.41 0.66
CA HIS A 42 -11.22 23.61 1.47
C HIS A 42 -12.48 23.81 0.62
N SER A 43 -12.39 24.63 -0.43
CA SER A 43 -13.53 24.87 -1.33
C SER A 43 -13.89 23.62 -2.13
N GLY A 44 -12.89 22.84 -2.56
CA GLY A 44 -13.10 21.54 -3.21
C GLY A 44 -13.78 20.53 -2.28
N GLU A 45 -13.40 20.53 -0.98
CA GLU A 45 -14.07 19.69 0.02
C GLU A 45 -15.56 20.02 0.13
N HIS A 46 -15.93 21.31 0.13
CA HIS A 46 -17.34 21.73 0.15
C HIS A 46 -18.12 21.15 -1.03
N LEU A 47 -17.59 21.26 -2.26
CA LEU A 47 -18.24 20.71 -3.45
C LEU A 47 -18.43 19.19 -3.34
N VAL A 48 -17.37 18.45 -2.95
CA VAL A 48 -17.43 17.00 -2.82
C VAL A 48 -18.39 16.57 -1.71
N SER A 49 -18.32 17.22 -0.54
CA SER A 49 -19.19 16.90 0.59
C SER A 49 -20.66 17.23 0.29
N GLY A 50 -20.93 18.34 -0.39
CA GLY A 50 -22.28 18.71 -0.81
C GLY A 50 -22.88 17.70 -1.79
N LEU A 51 -22.12 17.29 -2.81
CA LEU A 51 -22.53 16.28 -3.78
C LEU A 51 -22.82 14.91 -3.14
N ILE A 52 -21.98 14.49 -2.19
CA ILE A 52 -22.18 13.23 -1.46
C ILE A 52 -23.43 13.31 -0.59
N HIS A 53 -23.62 14.44 0.12
CA HIS A 53 -24.82 14.66 0.93
C HIS A 53 -26.09 14.68 0.07
N ALA A 54 -26.08 15.41 -1.03
CA ALA A 54 -27.25 15.50 -1.92
C ALA A 54 -27.62 14.15 -2.55
N ARG A 55 -26.62 13.33 -2.90
CA ARG A 55 -26.86 12.06 -3.59
C ARG A 55 -27.22 10.91 -2.65
N PHE A 56 -26.57 10.84 -1.51
CA PHE A 56 -26.64 9.68 -0.62
C PHE A 56 -27.20 9.99 0.77
N GLY A 57 -27.36 11.27 1.12
CA GLY A 57 -27.72 11.69 2.48
C GLY A 57 -26.59 11.47 3.50
N TYR A 58 -25.36 11.22 3.08
CA TYR A 58 -24.25 10.97 3.99
C TYR A 58 -23.68 12.26 4.56
N GLU A 59 -23.26 12.19 5.82
CA GLU A 59 -22.67 13.31 6.54
C GLU A 59 -21.14 13.20 6.53
N ASN A 60 -20.46 14.33 6.32
CA ASN A 60 -19.04 14.48 6.56
C ASN A 60 -18.77 14.45 8.07
N VAL A 61 -18.20 13.34 8.56
CA VAL A 61 -17.89 13.10 9.98
C VAL A 61 -16.42 13.34 10.33
N GLY A 62 -15.59 13.61 9.32
CA GLY A 62 -14.15 13.91 9.50
C GLY A 62 -13.58 14.65 8.29
N PHE A 63 -12.72 15.63 8.57
CA PHE A 63 -11.99 16.38 7.56
C PHE A 63 -10.58 16.64 8.05
N HIS A 64 -9.59 16.23 7.30
CA HIS A 64 -8.18 16.48 7.60
C HIS A 64 -7.46 17.05 6.39
N LEU A 65 -6.94 18.25 6.56
CA LEU A 65 -6.15 18.95 5.58
C LEU A 65 -4.67 18.59 5.78
N GLY A 66 -4.23 17.48 5.17
CA GLY A 66 -2.84 17.05 5.19
C GLY A 66 -1.91 17.95 4.39
N ALA A 67 -0.60 17.67 4.42
CA ALA A 67 0.38 18.42 3.64
C ALA A 67 0.23 18.16 2.13
N ASP A 68 0.02 16.91 1.74
CA ASP A 68 -0.05 16.49 0.34
C ASP A 68 -1.49 16.21 -0.12
N LEU A 69 -2.25 15.50 0.70
CA LEU A 69 -3.62 15.08 0.41
C LEU A 69 -4.58 15.56 1.50
N VAL A 70 -5.82 15.65 1.11
CA VAL A 70 -6.95 15.87 1.99
C VAL A 70 -7.67 14.55 2.20
N THR A 71 -8.09 14.25 3.42
CA THR A 71 -8.98 13.12 3.70
C THR A 71 -10.32 13.60 4.23
N ILE A 72 -11.40 13.00 3.72
CA ILE A 72 -12.76 13.28 4.13
C ILE A 72 -13.41 11.96 4.53
N ASP A 73 -14.00 11.92 5.72
CA ASP A 73 -14.67 10.73 6.26
C ASP A 73 -16.19 10.93 6.20
N PHE A 74 -16.91 9.96 5.67
CA PHE A 74 -18.37 9.93 5.59
C PHE A 74 -18.94 8.76 6.39
N ASN A 75 -20.17 8.91 6.88
CA ASN A 75 -20.89 7.88 7.63
C ASN A 75 -21.62 6.86 6.74
N GLY A 76 -21.32 6.80 5.46
CA GLY A 76 -21.87 5.84 4.51
C GLY A 76 -20.84 5.41 3.46
N GLU A 77 -21.15 4.33 2.76
CA GLU A 77 -20.23 3.72 1.79
C GLU A 77 -20.35 4.37 0.41
N VAL A 78 -19.22 4.79 -0.12
CA VAL A 78 -19.06 5.32 -1.48
C VAL A 78 -18.15 4.37 -2.24
N ASP A 79 -18.65 3.73 -3.29
CA ASP A 79 -17.88 2.82 -4.13
C ASP A 79 -17.05 3.57 -5.20
N GLU A 80 -16.19 2.85 -5.90
CA GLU A 80 -15.31 3.40 -6.94
C GLU A 80 -16.08 4.00 -8.12
N GLN A 81 -17.23 3.46 -8.49
CA GLN A 81 -18.04 4.02 -9.56
C GLN A 81 -18.65 5.35 -9.14
N ALA A 82 -19.23 5.40 -7.95
CA ALA A 82 -19.77 6.63 -7.38
C ALA A 82 -18.67 7.68 -7.21
N LEU A 83 -17.47 7.29 -6.80
CA LEU A 83 -16.31 8.18 -6.67
C LEU A 83 -15.98 8.87 -8.00
N GLN A 84 -15.97 8.13 -9.11
CA GLN A 84 -15.71 8.69 -10.44
C GLN A 84 -16.81 9.65 -10.91
N GLU A 85 -18.07 9.32 -10.62
CA GLU A 85 -19.20 10.19 -10.95
C GLU A 85 -19.19 11.48 -10.13
N LEU A 86 -18.86 11.39 -8.83
CA LEU A 86 -18.69 12.53 -7.94
C LEU A 86 -17.53 13.44 -8.37
N GLU A 87 -16.39 12.85 -8.75
CA GLU A 87 -15.25 13.61 -9.28
C GLU A 87 -15.63 14.42 -10.52
N ARG A 88 -16.36 13.80 -11.45
CA ARG A 88 -16.83 14.49 -12.65
C ARG A 88 -17.76 15.64 -12.28
N ALA A 89 -18.77 15.40 -11.46
CA ALA A 89 -19.73 16.43 -11.04
C ALA A 89 -19.05 17.58 -10.29
N ALA A 90 -18.07 17.29 -9.44
CA ALA A 90 -17.29 18.29 -8.74
C ALA A 90 -16.47 19.16 -9.71
N ASN A 91 -15.87 18.57 -10.73
CA ASN A 91 -15.14 19.33 -11.76
C ASN A 91 -16.07 20.11 -12.70
N GLU A 92 -17.27 19.62 -12.99
CA GLU A 92 -18.29 20.40 -13.72
C GLU A 92 -18.66 21.69 -12.95
N ALA A 93 -18.74 21.62 -11.61
CA ALA A 93 -18.95 22.81 -10.77
C ALA A 93 -17.74 23.76 -10.77
N VAL A 94 -16.50 23.22 -10.83
CA VAL A 94 -15.30 24.05 -11.01
C VAL A 94 -15.34 24.79 -12.34
N TRP A 95 -15.68 24.11 -13.42
CA TRP A 95 -15.73 24.68 -14.77
C TRP A 95 -16.89 25.67 -14.98
N ALA A 96 -17.94 25.57 -14.19
CA ALA A 96 -19.05 26.54 -14.20
C ALA A 96 -18.67 27.91 -13.64
N ASP A 97 -17.56 28.02 -12.92
CA ASP A 97 -16.90 29.24 -12.45
C ASP A 97 -17.85 30.26 -11.78
N PHE A 98 -18.59 29.81 -10.79
CA PHE A 98 -19.48 30.70 -10.02
C PHE A 98 -18.85 31.11 -8.68
N ALA A 99 -19.28 32.28 -8.17
CA ALA A 99 -18.87 32.77 -6.86
C ALA A 99 -19.66 32.09 -5.73
N PRO A 100 -19.02 31.64 -4.64
CA PRO A 100 -19.74 31.21 -3.46
C PRO A 100 -20.44 32.41 -2.79
N HIS A 101 -21.68 32.22 -2.31
CA HIS A 101 -22.37 33.19 -1.50
C HIS A 101 -22.04 33.00 -0.02
N ILE A 102 -21.58 34.06 0.62
CA ILE A 102 -21.12 34.02 2.02
C ILE A 102 -21.81 35.15 2.80
N TRP A 103 -22.60 34.76 3.82
CA TRP A 103 -23.33 35.73 4.62
C TRP A 103 -23.52 35.25 6.07
N TYR A 104 -24.09 36.14 6.88
CA TYR A 104 -24.55 35.87 8.23
C TYR A 104 -26.05 36.07 8.24
N PRO A 105 -26.88 35.02 8.17
CA PRO A 105 -28.33 35.15 8.21
C PRO A 105 -28.82 35.65 9.57
N GLU A 106 -29.96 36.34 9.55
CA GLU A 106 -30.66 36.66 10.80
C GLU A 106 -31.21 35.38 11.46
N PRO A 107 -31.42 35.37 12.80
CA PRO A 107 -31.87 34.17 13.51
C PRO A 107 -33.13 33.51 12.95
N ASP A 108 -34.09 34.31 12.52
CA ASP A 108 -35.35 33.82 11.93
C ASP A 108 -35.11 33.18 10.56
N GLU A 109 -34.23 33.73 9.74
CA GLU A 109 -33.80 33.15 8.47
C GLU A 109 -33.04 31.85 8.70
N LEU A 110 -32.04 31.85 9.61
CA LEU A 110 -31.22 30.72 9.92
C LEU A 110 -32.02 29.47 10.34
N ALA A 111 -33.13 29.69 11.09
CA ALA A 111 -33.99 28.60 11.56
C ALA A 111 -34.71 27.84 10.43
N HIS A 112 -34.80 28.40 9.24
CA HIS A 112 -35.49 27.82 8.08
C HIS A 112 -34.55 27.32 6.98
N LEU A 113 -33.23 27.58 7.09
CA LEU A 113 -32.26 27.17 6.10
C LEU A 113 -31.78 25.72 6.32
N PRO A 114 -31.76 24.85 5.27
CA PRO A 114 -31.33 23.48 5.36
C PRO A 114 -29.79 23.38 5.25
N TYR A 115 -29.04 24.05 6.13
CA TYR A 115 -27.58 24.04 6.07
C TYR A 115 -26.99 22.87 6.81
N ARG A 116 -25.89 22.36 6.30
CA ARG A 116 -25.06 21.33 6.96
C ARG A 116 -24.21 21.95 8.07
N SER A 117 -24.06 21.25 9.17
CA SER A 117 -23.17 21.65 10.27
C SER A 117 -22.64 20.43 11.01
N LYS A 118 -21.34 20.43 11.32
CA LYS A 118 -20.69 19.38 12.12
C LYS A 118 -20.96 19.50 13.63
N LYS A 119 -21.50 20.63 14.09
CA LYS A 119 -21.72 20.94 15.52
C LYS A 119 -23.00 21.74 15.69
N ALA A 120 -23.62 21.61 16.85
CA ALA A 120 -24.65 22.57 17.27
C ALA A 120 -24.00 23.95 17.42
N LEU A 121 -24.54 24.95 16.77
CA LEU A 121 -24.01 26.31 16.74
C LEU A 121 -24.91 27.24 17.57
N THR A 122 -24.26 28.19 18.23
CA THR A 122 -24.93 29.25 19.00
C THR A 122 -24.36 30.62 18.62
N GLY A 123 -25.18 31.64 18.56
CA GLY A 123 -24.77 33.00 18.17
C GLY A 123 -24.81 33.22 16.65
N ALA A 124 -24.03 34.16 16.15
CA ALA A 124 -23.96 34.48 14.73
C ALA A 124 -23.28 33.31 13.94
N VAL A 125 -24.04 32.75 12.99
CA VAL A 125 -23.59 31.64 12.15
C VAL A 125 -23.25 32.18 10.77
N ARG A 126 -21.96 31.93 10.35
CA ARG A 126 -21.54 32.26 8.99
C ARG A 126 -21.89 31.09 8.06
N LEU A 127 -22.67 31.34 7.04
CA LEU A 127 -23.02 30.37 6.02
C LEU A 127 -22.18 30.59 4.75
N VAL A 128 -21.83 29.48 4.12
CA VAL A 128 -21.16 29.44 2.81
C VAL A 128 -21.98 28.53 1.89
N GLN A 129 -22.40 29.09 0.76
CA GLN A 129 -23.19 28.40 -0.25
C GLN A 129 -22.42 28.32 -1.56
N PHE A 130 -22.27 27.14 -2.09
CA PHE A 130 -21.70 26.84 -3.41
C PHE A 130 -22.84 26.48 -4.38
N GLY A 131 -23.50 27.49 -4.94
CA GLY A 131 -24.65 27.29 -5.82
C GLY A 131 -25.74 26.43 -5.15
N ASP A 132 -26.26 25.44 -5.88
CA ASP A 132 -27.22 24.46 -5.37
C ASP A 132 -26.54 23.18 -4.83
N ILE A 133 -25.19 23.17 -4.78
CA ILE A 133 -24.42 21.97 -4.45
C ILE A 133 -24.23 21.83 -2.95
N ASP A 134 -23.87 22.90 -2.26
CA ASP A 134 -23.59 22.87 -0.83
C ASP A 134 -24.04 24.15 -0.13
N LEU A 135 -24.66 23.99 1.02
CA LEU A 135 -24.93 25.03 1.99
C LEU A 135 -24.46 24.58 3.37
N CYS A 136 -23.41 25.21 3.87
CA CYS A 136 -22.74 24.74 5.09
C CYS A 136 -22.36 25.90 6.02
N ALA A 137 -22.47 25.65 7.32
CA ALA A 137 -21.94 26.56 8.32
C ALA A 137 -20.41 26.42 8.38
N CYS A 138 -19.68 27.44 7.94
CA CYS A 138 -18.24 27.40 7.83
C CYS A 138 -17.59 28.76 8.10
N CYS A 139 -16.53 28.76 8.93
CA CYS A 139 -15.72 29.94 9.26
C CYS A 139 -14.42 30.05 8.48
N GLY A 140 -14.10 29.07 7.62
CA GLY A 140 -12.84 29.03 6.87
C GLY A 140 -12.82 30.02 5.69
N THR A 141 -11.65 30.09 5.05
CA THR A 141 -11.44 30.89 3.84
C THR A 141 -11.70 30.04 2.60
N HIS A 142 -12.30 30.64 1.58
CA HIS A 142 -12.68 30.01 0.32
C HIS A 142 -12.14 30.82 -0.86
N VAL A 143 -12.10 30.18 -2.03
CA VAL A 143 -11.82 30.84 -3.31
C VAL A 143 -12.91 31.87 -3.64
N ALA A 144 -12.59 32.88 -4.46
CA ALA A 144 -13.57 33.87 -4.90
C ALA A 144 -14.53 33.30 -5.96
N HIS A 145 -14.04 32.39 -6.80
CA HIS A 145 -14.79 31.68 -7.82
C HIS A 145 -14.42 30.19 -7.82
N THR A 146 -15.35 29.30 -8.16
CA THR A 146 -15.07 27.85 -8.20
C THR A 146 -14.00 27.49 -9.21
N GLY A 147 -13.82 28.24 -10.29
CA GLY A 147 -12.74 28.08 -11.25
C GLY A 147 -11.34 28.20 -10.65
N GLU A 148 -11.17 28.98 -9.57
CA GLU A 148 -9.89 29.10 -8.85
C GLU A 148 -9.49 27.81 -8.13
N ILE A 149 -10.39 26.86 -7.91
CA ILE A 149 -10.08 25.52 -7.40
C ILE A 149 -9.19 24.77 -8.40
N GLY A 150 -9.40 25.00 -9.70
CA GLY A 150 -8.64 24.45 -10.81
C GLY A 150 -9.04 23.03 -11.16
N LEU A 151 -8.61 22.04 -10.41
CA LEU A 151 -8.92 20.63 -10.62
C LEU A 151 -9.21 19.96 -9.27
N ILE A 152 -10.27 19.16 -9.21
CA ILE A 152 -10.54 18.26 -8.09
C ILE A 152 -10.21 16.83 -8.53
N LYS A 153 -9.30 16.16 -7.82
CA LYS A 153 -8.98 14.75 -8.03
C LYS A 153 -9.33 13.93 -6.78
N LEU A 154 -10.19 12.93 -6.95
CA LEU A 154 -10.50 11.93 -5.93
C LEU A 154 -9.63 10.70 -6.22
N PHE A 155 -8.73 10.32 -5.30
CA PHE A 155 -7.74 9.28 -5.56
C PHE A 155 -8.20 7.90 -5.14
N SER A 156 -8.88 7.82 -4.00
CA SER A 156 -9.31 6.54 -3.43
C SER A 156 -10.54 6.70 -2.54
N THR A 157 -11.26 5.61 -2.40
CA THR A 157 -12.26 5.41 -1.35
C THR A 157 -11.90 4.13 -0.60
N THR A 158 -11.91 4.19 0.73
CA THR A 158 -11.61 3.04 1.60
C THR A 158 -12.63 2.94 2.71
N HIS A 159 -12.96 1.71 3.13
CA HIS A 159 -13.84 1.52 4.27
C HIS A 159 -13.21 2.10 5.55
N PHE A 160 -13.95 2.93 6.28
CA PHE A 160 -13.48 3.56 7.50
C PHE A 160 -14.61 3.79 8.51
N ARG A 161 -14.54 3.17 9.69
CA ARG A 161 -15.47 3.35 10.82
C ARG A 161 -16.96 3.21 10.47
N GLY A 162 -17.29 2.25 9.61
CA GLY A 162 -18.68 2.02 9.18
C GLY A 162 -19.16 2.93 8.04
N GLY A 163 -18.25 3.61 7.38
CA GLY A 163 -18.49 4.44 6.20
C GLY A 163 -17.26 4.46 5.29
N SER A 164 -17.03 5.56 4.60
CA SER A 164 -15.91 5.71 3.66
C SER A 164 -14.98 6.84 4.05
N ARG A 165 -13.68 6.61 3.87
CA ARG A 165 -12.65 7.63 3.79
C ARG A 165 -12.28 7.86 2.35
N ILE A 166 -12.37 9.11 1.90
CA ILE A 166 -11.99 9.55 0.56
C ILE A 166 -10.71 10.38 0.66
N GLU A 167 -9.73 10.06 -0.19
CA GLU A 167 -8.53 10.86 -0.38
C GLU A 167 -8.68 11.74 -1.61
N MET A 168 -8.38 13.03 -1.47
CA MET A 168 -8.51 13.99 -2.55
C MET A 168 -7.40 15.05 -2.52
N ALA A 169 -7.23 15.72 -3.64
CA ALA A 169 -6.48 16.97 -3.74
C ALA A 169 -7.12 17.90 -4.78
N CYS A 170 -6.88 19.20 -4.60
CA CYS A 170 -7.34 20.23 -5.53
C CYS A 170 -6.16 21.03 -6.09
N GLY A 171 -6.39 21.69 -7.23
CA GLY A 171 -5.49 22.66 -7.82
C GLY A 171 -4.06 22.16 -8.01
N GLY A 172 -3.10 22.92 -7.52
CA GLY A 172 -1.68 22.63 -7.65
C GLY A 172 -1.27 21.28 -7.06
N ARG A 173 -1.86 20.84 -5.94
CA ARG A 173 -1.58 19.53 -5.34
C ARG A 173 -2.06 18.39 -6.23
N ALA A 174 -3.28 18.49 -6.77
CA ALA A 174 -3.80 17.49 -7.71
C ALA A 174 -2.89 17.36 -8.93
N LEU A 175 -2.48 18.49 -9.51
CA LEU A 175 -1.56 18.51 -10.65
C LEU A 175 -0.20 17.89 -10.32
N ALA A 176 0.37 18.17 -9.15
CA ALA A 176 1.64 17.61 -8.72
C ALA A 176 1.59 16.07 -8.60
N VAL A 177 0.54 15.52 -7.97
CA VAL A 177 0.35 14.08 -7.86
C VAL A 177 0.16 13.43 -9.22
N LEU A 178 -0.69 14.00 -10.10
CA LEU A 178 -0.89 13.50 -11.46
C LEU A 178 0.40 13.51 -12.28
N ASN A 179 1.20 14.58 -12.19
CA ASN A 179 2.49 14.64 -12.86
C ASN A 179 3.46 13.55 -12.37
N ALA A 180 3.50 13.30 -11.06
CA ALA A 180 4.32 12.23 -10.50
C ALA A 180 3.88 10.84 -11.01
N LEU A 181 2.56 10.57 -11.03
CA LEU A 181 2.00 9.33 -11.57
C LEU A 181 2.29 9.17 -13.06
N CYS A 182 2.15 10.25 -13.85
CA CYS A 182 2.49 10.25 -15.28
C CYS A 182 3.99 9.99 -15.52
N ALA A 183 4.87 10.55 -14.69
CA ALA A 183 6.32 10.31 -14.78
C ALA A 183 6.65 8.83 -14.50
N GLN A 184 6.13 8.26 -13.40
CA GLN A 184 6.30 6.84 -13.09
C GLN A 184 5.76 5.93 -14.20
N ASN A 185 4.57 6.22 -14.72
CA ASN A 185 3.98 5.44 -15.80
C ASN A 185 4.80 5.53 -17.09
N ARG A 186 5.41 6.68 -17.38
CA ARG A 186 6.34 6.86 -18.50
C ARG A 186 7.59 5.98 -18.34
N ASP A 187 8.17 5.93 -17.16
CA ASP A 187 9.33 5.07 -16.88
C ASP A 187 8.99 3.59 -17.07
N ILE A 188 7.83 3.15 -16.60
CA ILE A 188 7.32 1.79 -16.82
C ILE A 188 7.12 1.53 -18.33
N SER A 189 6.50 2.49 -19.04
CA SER A 189 6.25 2.45 -20.49
C SER A 189 7.55 2.21 -21.27
N VAL A 190 8.61 2.96 -20.95
CA VAL A 190 9.94 2.82 -21.57
C VAL A 190 10.54 1.44 -21.28
N ARG A 191 10.57 1.00 -20.02
CA ARG A 191 11.15 -0.29 -19.61
C ARG A 191 10.45 -1.49 -20.26
N LEU A 192 9.14 -1.40 -20.47
CA LEU A 192 8.33 -2.47 -21.05
C LEU A 192 8.12 -2.31 -22.56
N SER A 193 8.69 -1.28 -23.19
CA SER A 193 8.44 -0.95 -24.61
C SER A 193 6.94 -0.93 -24.94
N ALA A 194 6.14 -0.36 -24.06
CA ALA A 194 4.69 -0.29 -24.14
C ALA A 194 4.21 1.17 -24.26
N LYS A 195 3.03 1.40 -24.82
CA LYS A 195 2.42 2.74 -24.77
C LYS A 195 1.98 3.08 -23.33
N PRO A 196 2.00 4.36 -22.91
CA PRO A 196 1.61 4.74 -21.54
C PRO A 196 0.25 4.22 -21.07
N VAL A 197 -0.74 4.13 -21.97
CA VAL A 197 -2.08 3.60 -21.67
C VAL A 197 -2.16 2.05 -21.72
N GLN A 198 -1.06 1.37 -22.01
CA GLN A 198 -0.97 -0.09 -22.14
C GLN A 198 0.01 -0.71 -21.14
N THR A 199 0.53 0.05 -20.20
CA THR A 199 1.52 -0.43 -19.22
C THR A 199 0.98 -1.56 -18.36
N ALA A 200 -0.28 -1.50 -17.92
CA ALA A 200 -0.91 -2.58 -17.15
C ALA A 200 -0.94 -3.91 -17.93
N ALA A 201 -1.32 -3.88 -19.21
CA ALA A 201 -1.30 -5.07 -20.06
C ALA A 201 0.12 -5.61 -20.28
N ALA A 202 1.12 -4.71 -20.41
CA ALA A 202 2.52 -5.12 -20.54
C ALA A 202 3.07 -5.76 -19.26
N VAL A 203 2.69 -5.27 -18.08
CA VAL A 203 3.03 -5.91 -16.79
C VAL A 203 2.39 -7.28 -16.68
N ALA A 204 1.11 -7.43 -17.04
CA ALA A 204 0.43 -8.72 -17.02
C ALA A 204 1.13 -9.75 -17.94
N ARG A 205 1.50 -9.32 -19.17
CA ARG A 205 2.28 -10.16 -20.10
C ARG A 205 3.61 -10.59 -19.52
N LEU A 206 4.39 -9.66 -18.96
CA LEU A 206 5.69 -9.96 -18.34
C LEU A 206 5.54 -10.96 -17.17
N ALA A 207 4.49 -10.83 -16.37
CA ALA A 207 4.19 -11.77 -15.29
C ALA A 207 3.88 -13.18 -15.81
N SER A 208 3.13 -13.30 -16.93
CA SER A 208 2.85 -14.58 -17.60
C SER A 208 4.13 -15.20 -18.17
N GLU A 209 4.90 -14.43 -18.93
CA GLU A 209 6.18 -14.87 -19.52
C GLU A 209 7.17 -15.38 -18.46
N ARG A 210 7.23 -14.68 -17.32
CA ARG A 210 8.04 -15.10 -16.17
C ARG A 210 7.56 -16.44 -15.63
N THR A 211 6.26 -16.61 -15.43
CA THR A 211 5.67 -17.87 -14.92
C THR A 211 5.95 -19.04 -15.87
N GLU A 212 5.76 -18.82 -17.17
CA GLU A 212 6.04 -19.82 -18.21
C GLU A 212 7.53 -20.20 -18.25
N ALA A 213 8.42 -19.20 -18.13
CA ALA A 213 9.87 -19.45 -18.09
C ALA A 213 10.26 -20.25 -16.84
N GLN A 214 9.67 -19.96 -15.68
CA GLN A 214 9.89 -20.73 -14.45
C GLN A 214 9.40 -22.17 -14.57
N GLN A 215 8.21 -22.38 -15.16
CA GLN A 215 7.68 -23.73 -15.40
C GLN A 215 8.55 -24.52 -16.38
N ARG A 216 9.04 -23.87 -17.44
CA ARG A 216 9.95 -24.49 -18.42
C ARG A 216 11.28 -24.87 -17.77
N ALA A 217 11.86 -23.97 -16.95
CA ALA A 217 13.07 -24.26 -16.20
C ALA A 217 12.87 -25.46 -15.26
N ALA A 218 11.77 -25.48 -14.51
CA ALA A 218 11.44 -26.60 -13.63
C ALA A 218 11.28 -27.94 -14.38
N ALA A 219 10.61 -27.91 -15.55
CA ALA A 219 10.46 -29.12 -16.37
C ALA A 219 11.80 -29.63 -16.95
N LEU A 220 12.71 -28.71 -17.32
CA LEU A 220 14.06 -29.08 -17.75
C LEU A 220 14.89 -29.67 -16.61
N GLU A 221 14.79 -29.09 -15.41
CA GLU A 221 15.42 -29.65 -14.20
C GLU A 221 14.88 -31.06 -13.89
N ASP A 222 13.56 -31.30 -13.97
CA ASP A 222 12.99 -32.64 -13.74
C ASP A 222 13.53 -33.69 -14.71
N ARG A 223 13.68 -33.30 -15.99
CA ARG A 223 14.29 -34.19 -16.99
C ARG A 223 15.78 -34.48 -16.69
N LEU A 224 16.52 -33.44 -16.30
CA LEU A 224 17.91 -33.57 -15.89
C LEU A 224 18.02 -34.47 -14.66
N PHE A 225 17.20 -34.24 -13.64
CA PHE A 225 17.19 -35.03 -12.40
C PHE A 225 16.85 -36.51 -12.64
N ALA A 226 15.89 -36.77 -13.56
CA ALA A 226 15.57 -38.12 -13.96
C ALA A 226 16.77 -38.83 -14.64
N LEU A 227 17.57 -38.13 -15.43
CA LEU A 227 18.81 -38.67 -16.04
C LEU A 227 19.90 -38.88 -14.99
N LEU A 228 20.12 -37.89 -14.12
CA LEU A 228 21.13 -38.00 -13.04
C LEU A 228 20.82 -39.13 -12.06
N ALA A 229 19.55 -39.41 -11.80
CA ALA A 229 19.13 -40.47 -10.89
C ALA A 229 19.36 -41.90 -11.43
N GLN A 230 19.64 -42.08 -12.74
CA GLN A 230 19.82 -43.38 -13.37
C GLN A 230 21.21 -44.00 -13.12
N ASP A 231 22.18 -43.23 -12.59
CA ASP A 231 23.54 -43.74 -12.34
C ASP A 231 23.66 -44.59 -11.06
N GLY A 232 22.58 -44.76 -10.31
CA GLY A 232 22.52 -45.58 -9.11
C GLY A 232 23.17 -44.98 -7.87
N GLN A 233 23.68 -43.76 -7.94
CA GLN A 233 24.31 -43.12 -6.78
C GLN A 233 23.26 -42.81 -5.71
N THR A 234 23.60 -43.03 -4.44
CA THR A 234 22.73 -42.69 -3.29
C THR A 234 23.21 -41.48 -2.53
N LEU A 235 24.45 -41.04 -2.76
CA LEU A 235 25.04 -39.81 -2.24
C LEU A 235 25.52 -38.96 -3.41
N ARG A 236 25.05 -37.73 -3.53
CA ARG A 236 25.36 -36.85 -4.65
C ARG A 236 25.73 -35.46 -4.21
N PHE A 237 26.71 -34.85 -4.88
CA PHE A 237 27.14 -33.48 -4.71
C PHE A 237 26.96 -32.73 -6.00
N GLU A 238 26.24 -31.59 -5.92
CA GLU A 238 25.92 -30.76 -7.06
C GLU A 238 26.37 -29.31 -6.84
N PRO A 239 26.54 -28.52 -7.89
CA PRO A 239 26.73 -27.07 -7.77
C PRO A 239 25.60 -26.40 -7.00
N PRO A 240 25.80 -25.14 -6.56
CA PRO A 240 24.74 -24.40 -5.88
C PRO A 240 23.45 -24.36 -6.68
N MET A 241 22.32 -24.79 -6.07
CA MET A 241 20.99 -24.73 -6.63
C MET A 241 19.97 -24.37 -5.54
N PRO A 242 18.76 -23.88 -5.93
CA PRO A 242 17.70 -23.56 -4.97
C PRO A 242 17.35 -24.78 -4.09
N PRO A 243 17.02 -24.59 -2.81
CA PRO A 243 16.65 -25.70 -1.91
C PRO A 243 15.51 -26.58 -2.45
N GLU A 244 14.57 -26.01 -3.20
CA GLU A 244 13.50 -26.77 -3.85
C GLU A 244 14.02 -27.70 -4.94
N SER A 245 15.03 -27.28 -5.72
CA SER A 245 15.69 -28.14 -6.73
C SER A 245 16.47 -29.27 -6.07
N VAL A 246 17.16 -29.00 -4.93
CA VAL A 246 17.84 -30.05 -4.13
C VAL A 246 16.84 -31.11 -3.65
N ARG A 247 15.67 -30.69 -3.17
CA ARG A 247 14.58 -31.56 -2.77
C ARG A 247 14.07 -32.43 -3.92
N ARG A 248 13.80 -31.82 -5.07
CA ARG A 248 13.29 -32.51 -6.27
C ARG A 248 14.29 -33.54 -6.80
N LEU A 249 15.60 -33.25 -6.76
CA LEU A 249 16.63 -34.19 -7.13
C LEU A 249 16.70 -35.38 -6.16
N ALA A 250 16.65 -35.14 -4.84
CA ALA A 250 16.61 -36.22 -3.86
C ALA A 250 15.38 -37.13 -4.05
N ASP A 251 14.21 -36.54 -4.31
CA ASP A 251 12.97 -37.29 -4.64
C ASP A 251 13.09 -38.10 -5.93
N ALA A 252 13.78 -37.58 -6.96
CA ALA A 252 14.02 -38.29 -8.22
C ALA A 252 14.97 -39.51 -8.01
N MET A 253 16.04 -39.32 -7.23
CA MET A 253 17.01 -40.38 -6.89
C MET A 253 16.33 -41.49 -6.08
N VAL A 254 15.52 -41.16 -5.10
CA VAL A 254 14.80 -42.18 -4.31
C VAL A 254 13.83 -42.97 -5.18
N ARG A 255 13.11 -42.30 -6.08
CA ARG A 255 12.18 -42.99 -7.01
C ARG A 255 12.88 -43.93 -7.97
N ALA A 256 14.10 -43.56 -8.43
CA ALA A 256 14.87 -44.40 -9.33
C ALA A 256 15.55 -45.56 -8.60
N ASN A 257 16.13 -45.34 -7.41
CA ASN A 257 16.96 -46.30 -6.69
C ASN A 257 16.17 -47.17 -5.69
N GLY A 258 14.98 -46.75 -5.28
CA GLY A 258 14.20 -47.45 -4.25
C GLY A 258 14.88 -47.48 -2.84
N ALA A 259 15.95 -46.70 -2.64
CA ALA A 259 16.79 -46.67 -1.47
C ALA A 259 16.95 -45.28 -0.92
N ARG A 260 17.49 -45.15 0.30
CA ARG A 260 17.85 -43.85 0.89
C ARG A 260 18.82 -43.10 -0.01
N CYS A 261 18.52 -41.84 -0.32
CA CYS A 261 19.37 -40.95 -1.08
C CYS A 261 19.61 -39.64 -0.36
N ALA A 262 20.78 -39.06 -0.57
CA ALA A 262 21.19 -37.77 -0.04
C ALA A 262 21.79 -36.91 -1.16
N VAL A 263 21.33 -35.65 -1.25
CA VAL A 263 21.85 -34.67 -2.20
C VAL A 263 22.38 -33.48 -1.41
N PHE A 264 23.58 -33.06 -1.75
CA PHE A 264 24.23 -31.86 -1.23
C PHE A 264 24.51 -30.92 -2.39
N ALA A 265 23.96 -29.71 -2.36
CA ALA A 265 24.18 -28.71 -3.39
C ALA A 265 24.79 -27.45 -2.79
N GLY A 266 25.93 -27.03 -3.35
CA GLY A 266 26.67 -25.88 -2.82
C GLY A 266 28.16 -25.98 -3.06
N GLN A 267 28.93 -25.59 -2.07
CA GLN A 267 30.38 -25.65 -2.02
C GLN A 267 30.82 -25.82 -0.57
N ASP A 268 32.09 -26.14 -0.35
CA ASP A 268 32.68 -26.31 0.97
C ASP A 268 32.37 -25.11 1.88
N GLY A 269 31.85 -25.39 3.07
CA GLY A 269 31.38 -24.40 4.03
C GLY A 269 29.96 -23.86 3.82
N ALA A 270 29.28 -24.19 2.69
CA ALA A 270 27.95 -23.67 2.38
C ALA A 270 27.14 -24.66 1.52
N TRP A 271 26.62 -25.70 2.14
CA TRP A 271 25.78 -26.70 1.48
C TRP A 271 24.32 -26.58 1.87
N HIS A 272 23.42 -26.68 0.88
CA HIS A 272 22.05 -27.11 1.10
C HIS A 272 21.95 -28.61 0.91
N TYR A 273 21.20 -29.30 1.78
CA TYR A 273 21.00 -30.73 1.62
C TYR A 273 19.51 -31.12 1.63
N ALA A 274 19.23 -32.21 0.95
CA ALA A 274 17.98 -32.95 1.07
C ALA A 274 18.29 -34.45 1.12
N MET A 275 17.61 -35.15 2.02
CA MET A 275 17.71 -36.60 2.12
C MET A 275 16.30 -37.19 2.14
N ALA A 276 16.12 -38.27 1.41
CA ALA A 276 14.87 -39.00 1.36
C ALA A 276 15.10 -40.47 1.53
N ASP A 277 14.20 -41.18 2.25
CA ASP A 277 14.22 -42.61 2.52
C ASP A 277 12.80 -43.18 2.47
N PRO A 278 12.48 -44.07 1.52
CA PRO A 278 11.12 -44.58 1.37
C PRO A 278 10.64 -45.48 2.52
N SER A 279 11.58 -46.02 3.30
CA SER A 279 11.35 -47.06 4.33
C SER A 279 11.82 -46.68 5.72
N GLY A 280 12.58 -45.59 5.88
CA GLY A 280 13.27 -45.22 7.10
C GLY A 280 12.83 -43.93 7.77
N ASP A 281 13.25 -43.75 9.02
CA ASP A 281 13.12 -42.50 9.77
C ASP A 281 14.44 -41.75 9.80
N LEU A 282 14.56 -40.69 9.03
CA LEU A 282 15.75 -39.87 8.90
C LEU A 282 15.94 -38.85 10.05
N ARG A 283 15.02 -38.69 10.99
CA ARG A 283 15.12 -37.70 12.07
C ARG A 283 16.29 -37.92 13.00
N GLY A 284 16.63 -39.20 13.28
CA GLY A 284 17.81 -39.55 14.06
C GLY A 284 19.13 -39.24 13.31
N LEU A 285 19.16 -39.60 12.03
CA LEU A 285 20.33 -39.35 11.17
C LEU A 285 20.59 -37.84 11.01
N VAL A 286 19.57 -37.06 10.73
CA VAL A 286 19.73 -35.59 10.55
C VAL A 286 20.19 -34.88 11.82
N LYS A 287 19.79 -35.37 13.02
CA LYS A 287 20.28 -34.82 14.28
C LYS A 287 21.79 -35.06 14.44
N ARG A 288 22.27 -36.29 14.13
CA ARG A 288 23.72 -36.60 14.17
C ARG A 288 24.49 -35.82 13.11
N LEU A 289 23.97 -35.76 11.89
CA LEU A 289 24.57 -35.00 10.78
C LEU A 289 24.75 -33.52 11.16
N ASN A 290 23.68 -32.87 11.64
CA ASN A 290 23.75 -31.47 12.04
C ASN A 290 24.71 -31.22 13.22
N ALA A 291 24.77 -32.13 14.17
CA ALA A 291 25.69 -32.03 15.31
C ALA A 291 27.16 -32.19 14.89
N ALA A 292 27.45 -33.15 14.01
CA ALA A 292 28.82 -33.46 13.53
C ALA A 292 29.35 -32.39 12.55
N LEU A 293 28.46 -31.84 11.69
CA LEU A 293 28.87 -31.03 10.54
C LEU A 293 28.34 -29.59 10.61
N GLN A 294 28.09 -29.09 11.82
CA GLN A 294 27.60 -27.72 12.09
C GLN A 294 26.37 -27.34 11.24
N GLY A 295 25.45 -28.32 11.11
CA GLY A 295 24.26 -28.15 10.27
C GLY A 295 23.04 -27.66 11.00
N ARG A 296 22.07 -27.25 10.22
CA ARG A 296 20.72 -26.88 10.66
C ARG A 296 19.72 -27.47 9.68
N GLY A 297 18.69 -28.14 10.20
CA GLY A 297 17.65 -28.72 9.36
C GLY A 297 16.82 -29.74 10.12
N GLY A 298 15.86 -30.32 9.40
CA GLY A 298 14.95 -31.34 9.92
C GLY A 298 13.88 -31.66 8.90
N GLY A 299 12.83 -32.37 9.32
CA GLY A 299 11.75 -32.75 8.42
C GLY A 299 10.85 -33.83 8.97
N LYS A 300 10.20 -34.55 8.07
CA LYS A 300 9.34 -35.72 8.33
C LYS A 300 10.18 -37.00 8.40
N PRO A 301 9.69 -38.12 8.93
CA PRO A 301 10.44 -39.37 9.00
C PRO A 301 11.16 -39.77 7.71
N GLY A 302 10.46 -39.83 6.60
CA GLY A 302 10.99 -40.22 5.29
C GLY A 302 11.66 -39.11 4.48
N PHE A 303 11.70 -37.85 4.98
CA PHE A 303 12.30 -36.73 4.24
C PHE A 303 12.80 -35.65 5.18
N VAL A 304 14.07 -35.26 5.01
CA VAL A 304 14.69 -34.17 5.77
C VAL A 304 15.51 -33.25 4.84
N GLN A 305 15.63 -31.98 5.23
CA GLN A 305 16.41 -30.99 4.50
C GLN A 305 17.03 -29.97 5.43
N GLY A 306 18.06 -29.27 4.95
CA GLY A 306 18.73 -28.26 5.75
C GLY A 306 19.95 -27.66 5.05
N SER A 307 20.85 -27.12 5.88
CA SER A 307 22.14 -26.59 5.45
C SER A 307 23.29 -27.06 6.35
N LEU A 308 24.49 -27.13 5.79
CA LEU A 308 25.73 -27.52 6.48
C LEU A 308 26.85 -26.52 6.21
N ALA A 309 27.74 -26.37 7.18
CA ALA A 309 28.97 -25.60 7.06
C ALA A 309 30.20 -26.51 7.22
N ALA A 310 30.31 -27.53 6.37
CA ALA A 310 31.37 -28.52 6.39
C ALA A 310 32.05 -28.63 5.02
N SER A 311 33.19 -29.32 4.94
CA SER A 311 33.79 -29.68 3.65
C SER A 311 33.09 -30.91 3.04
N ARG A 312 33.19 -31.08 1.74
CA ARG A 312 32.69 -32.27 1.04
C ARG A 312 33.30 -33.54 1.63
N THR A 313 34.62 -33.54 1.94
CA THR A 313 35.33 -34.67 2.53
C THR A 313 34.74 -35.07 3.88
N ASP A 314 34.38 -34.11 4.74
CA ASP A 314 33.77 -34.38 6.05
C ASP A 314 32.38 -35.00 5.90
N ILE A 315 31.61 -34.56 4.90
CA ILE A 315 30.28 -35.11 4.59
C ILE A 315 30.44 -36.57 4.11
N GLU A 316 31.35 -36.84 3.17
CA GLU A 316 31.64 -38.20 2.67
C GLU A 316 32.09 -39.13 3.79
N ALA A 317 32.98 -38.65 4.68
CA ALA A 317 33.45 -39.40 5.85
C ALA A 317 32.31 -39.74 6.82
N PHE A 318 31.39 -38.79 7.06
CA PHE A 318 30.23 -39.03 7.90
C PHE A 318 29.35 -40.17 7.35
N PHE A 319 29.04 -40.17 6.07
CA PHE A 319 28.17 -41.20 5.45
C PHE A 319 28.88 -42.54 5.38
N THR A 320 30.22 -42.59 5.20
CA THR A 320 31.01 -43.81 5.27
C THR A 320 30.95 -44.45 6.67
N ALA A 321 31.10 -43.66 7.73
CA ALA A 321 31.00 -44.13 9.11
C ALA A 321 29.59 -44.62 9.47
N GLU A 322 28.55 -43.95 9.00
CA GLU A 322 27.16 -44.39 9.21
C GLU A 322 26.83 -45.72 8.48
N SER A 323 27.42 -45.96 7.31
CA SER A 323 27.26 -47.22 6.58
C SER A 323 27.92 -48.40 7.29
N CYS A 324 29.05 -48.17 7.97
CA CYS A 324 29.75 -49.20 8.76
C CYS A 324 29.06 -49.51 10.11
N SER A 325 28.18 -48.68 10.60
CA SER A 325 27.50 -48.84 11.90
C SER A 325 26.10 -49.49 11.80
N MET A 326 25.68 -49.92 10.62
CA MET A 326 24.44 -50.69 10.47
C MET A 326 24.71 -52.18 10.58
N PRO A 327 24.05 -52.97 11.45
CA PRO A 327 24.12 -54.41 11.44
C PRO A 327 23.57 -54.95 10.11
N ASP A 328 24.20 -55.97 9.54
CA ASP A 328 23.72 -56.70 8.37
C ASP A 328 22.24 -57.04 8.55
N PRO A 329 21.39 -56.87 7.51
CA PRO A 329 20.03 -57.35 7.58
C PRO A 329 20.03 -58.89 7.67
N ALA A 330 19.49 -59.37 8.78
CA ALA A 330 19.26 -60.81 9.03
C ALA A 330 18.17 -61.35 8.09
#